data_db881500822c4ddac1365b9d4fc720a7
#
_entry.id   db881500822c4ddac1365b9d4fc720a7
#
_cell.length_a   1.000
_cell.length_b   1.000
_cell.length_c   1.000
_cell.angle_alpha   90.00
_cell.angle_beta   90.00
_cell.angle_gamma   90.00
#
_symmetry.space_group_name_H-M   'P 1'
#
loop_
_entity.id
_entity.type
_entity.pdbx_description
1 polymer ?
#
loop_
_entity_poly.entity_id
_entity_poly.type
_entity_poly.pdbx_seq_one_letter_code
_entity_poly.pdbx_strand_id
1 'polypeptide(L)'
;MTWNTLDGAPPLILAHRGASGPLPEHTLAGYALGLQHHADVIEPDLVPSADGVLYARHEPALRHSTNISALPEFAPYQHDGEWWSVSLRAEQLDRLRARQPYPGRDRAFDDQHPVPRWQAIMDWAAHAAATRGRPVTLYPEIKHPSELAAQGVDPVPRFIASVAALPEYVRVWVQCFEAEPLYRVHQATGLPCALLLDADDDWRSAIATHGNWLTRLGVNKRLLESGLVAAAHAQGLRVDAWTFRDDALGAGFTRIDDELQAAMRQGADGLFCDFPATGVAARAALAEGAA
;
A
#
# COMPACT_ATOMS: atom_id res chain seq x y z
N MET A 1 7.69 2.50 27.88
CA MET A 1 6.39 1.90 27.48
C MET A 1 6.62 0.60 26.73
N THR A 2 5.91 -0.49 27.03
CA THR A 2 5.85 -1.70 26.19
C THR A 2 4.58 -1.57 25.32
N TRP A 3 4.74 -1.71 24.01
CA TRP A 3 3.62 -1.62 23.07
C TRP A 3 2.83 -2.94 23.05
N ASN A 4 1.56 -2.88 22.66
CA ASN A 4 0.70 -4.07 22.53
C ASN A 4 0.88 -4.79 21.18
N THR A 5 1.90 -4.43 20.42
CA THR A 5 2.30 -5.09 19.16
C THR A 5 2.83 -6.50 19.44
N LEU A 6 2.91 -7.34 18.41
CA LEU A 6 3.35 -8.73 18.51
C LEU A 6 4.72 -8.90 19.19
N ASP A 7 5.66 -7.97 18.96
CA ASP A 7 7.02 -8.02 19.52
C ASP A 7 7.30 -6.96 20.59
N GLY A 8 6.28 -6.19 21.00
CA GLY A 8 6.43 -5.11 21.96
C GLY A 8 7.16 -3.86 21.45
N ALA A 9 7.51 -3.81 20.16
CA ALA A 9 8.13 -2.65 19.52
C ALA A 9 7.07 -1.59 19.14
N PRO A 10 7.45 -0.32 18.88
CA PRO A 10 6.53 0.69 18.39
C PRO A 10 5.84 0.22 17.08
N PRO A 11 4.53 0.46 16.90
CA PRO A 11 3.85 0.12 15.64
C PRO A 11 4.46 0.87 14.47
N LEU A 12 4.51 0.24 13.30
CA LEU A 12 5.04 0.82 12.07
C LEU A 12 4.06 1.84 11.49
N ILE A 13 4.58 2.92 10.91
CA ILE A 13 3.82 3.85 10.10
C ILE A 13 4.11 3.55 8.62
N LEU A 14 3.06 3.15 7.92
CA LEU A 14 3.11 2.79 6.51
C LEU A 14 2.58 3.97 5.69
N ALA A 15 3.41 4.51 4.79
CA ALA A 15 3.01 5.57 3.87
C ALA A 15 2.13 4.98 2.77
N HIS A 16 0.80 5.03 2.97
CA HIS A 16 -0.22 4.46 2.09
C HIS A 16 -0.23 5.19 0.75
N ARG A 17 0.23 4.49 -0.30
CA ARG A 17 0.48 5.05 -1.64
C ARG A 17 1.49 6.21 -1.64
N GLY A 18 2.42 6.20 -0.66
CA GLY A 18 3.30 7.30 -0.31
C GLY A 18 2.66 8.29 0.67
N ALA A 19 3.12 9.55 0.67
CA ALA A 19 2.43 10.65 1.36
C ALA A 19 1.27 11.15 0.49
N SER A 20 0.23 10.33 0.33
CA SER A 20 -0.87 10.53 -0.63
C SER A 20 -1.85 11.64 -0.22
N GLY A 21 -1.84 12.06 1.04
CA GLY A 21 -2.59 13.23 1.51
C GLY A 21 -2.09 14.52 0.84
N PRO A 22 -0.81 14.90 1.00
CA PRO A 22 -0.27 16.14 0.43
C PRO A 22 0.13 16.06 -1.05
N LEU A 23 0.38 14.89 -1.62
CA LEU A 23 0.81 14.69 -3.02
C LEU A 23 -0.11 13.70 -3.74
N PRO A 24 -0.19 13.73 -5.08
CA PRO A 24 -0.87 12.68 -5.82
C PRO A 24 -0.32 11.29 -5.46
N GLU A 25 -1.22 10.36 -5.21
CA GLU A 25 -0.87 8.98 -4.84
C GLU A 25 0.06 8.32 -5.86
N HIS A 26 0.88 7.37 -5.39
CA HIS A 26 1.74 6.56 -6.25
C HIS A 26 2.67 7.37 -7.14
N THR A 27 3.35 8.35 -6.56
CA THR A 27 4.43 9.09 -7.21
C THR A 27 5.75 8.88 -6.47
N LEU A 28 6.88 8.90 -7.18
CA LEU A 28 8.19 8.82 -6.52
C LEU A 28 8.41 10.00 -5.55
N ALA A 29 7.84 11.17 -5.86
CA ALA A 29 7.85 12.31 -4.94
C ALA A 29 7.06 12.03 -3.66
N GLY A 30 5.86 11.41 -3.78
CA GLY A 30 5.05 11.00 -2.64
C GLY A 30 5.75 9.95 -1.76
N TYR A 31 6.46 9.00 -2.38
CA TYR A 31 7.26 8.01 -1.65
C TYR A 31 8.46 8.67 -0.93
N ALA A 32 9.16 9.59 -1.61
CA ALA A 32 10.26 10.34 -1.01
C ALA A 32 9.79 11.18 0.19
N LEU A 33 8.65 11.87 0.05
CA LEU A 33 8.03 12.64 1.13
C LEU A 33 7.62 11.73 2.30
N GLY A 34 7.08 10.53 2.03
CA GLY A 34 6.78 9.53 3.07
C GLY A 34 8.02 9.19 3.91
N LEU A 35 9.17 8.93 3.25
CA LEU A 35 10.44 8.69 3.94
C LEU A 35 10.98 9.92 4.70
N GLN A 36 10.78 11.13 4.17
CA GLN A 36 11.13 12.39 4.85
C GLN A 36 10.27 12.62 6.10
N HIS A 37 9.02 12.20 6.05
CA HIS A 37 8.09 12.20 7.19
C HIS A 37 8.33 11.04 8.16
N HIS A 38 9.44 10.31 8.02
CA HIS A 38 9.84 9.19 8.87
C HIS A 38 8.87 8.00 8.88
N ALA A 39 8.14 7.77 7.79
CA ALA A 39 7.44 6.51 7.60
C ALA A 39 8.44 5.35 7.61
N ASP A 40 8.02 4.23 8.17
CA ASP A 40 8.85 3.02 8.30
C ASP A 40 8.81 2.17 7.03
N VAL A 41 7.68 2.21 6.31
CA VAL A 41 7.39 1.39 5.13
C VAL A 41 6.70 2.26 4.06
N ILE A 42 7.02 2.02 2.81
CA ILE A 42 6.35 2.64 1.64
C ILE A 42 5.46 1.60 1.00
N GLU A 43 4.23 1.97 0.78
CA GLU A 43 3.23 1.09 0.22
C GLU A 43 2.81 1.58 -1.18
N PRO A 44 3.10 0.81 -2.24
CA PRO A 44 2.56 0.97 -3.59
C PRO A 44 1.51 -0.08 -3.92
N ASP A 45 0.47 0.28 -4.70
CA ASP A 45 -0.43 -0.65 -5.38
C ASP A 45 0.06 -0.92 -6.81
N LEU A 46 -0.06 -2.13 -7.31
CA LEU A 46 0.47 -2.51 -8.61
C LEU A 46 -0.63 -3.03 -9.55
N VAL A 47 -0.68 -2.44 -10.74
CA VAL A 47 -1.51 -2.87 -11.86
C VAL A 47 -0.65 -3.09 -13.12
N PRO A 48 -0.97 -4.04 -14.01
CA PRO A 48 -0.23 -4.26 -15.24
C PRO A 48 -0.72 -3.34 -16.38
N SER A 49 0.18 -3.05 -17.32
CA SER A 49 -0.14 -2.58 -18.67
C SER A 49 -0.55 -3.75 -19.57
N ALA A 50 -1.05 -3.49 -20.79
CA ALA A 50 -1.41 -4.50 -21.80
C ALA A 50 -0.25 -5.46 -22.15
N ASP A 51 0.99 -5.00 -22.07
CA ASP A 51 2.20 -5.79 -22.32
C ASP A 51 2.86 -6.29 -21.03
N GLY A 52 2.15 -6.20 -19.89
CA GLY A 52 2.51 -6.84 -18.63
C GLY A 52 3.56 -6.11 -17.80
N VAL A 53 3.86 -4.85 -18.10
CA VAL A 53 4.72 -4.01 -17.24
C VAL A 53 3.90 -3.52 -16.05
N LEU A 54 4.42 -3.69 -14.83
CA LEU A 54 3.74 -3.26 -13.61
C LEU A 54 3.95 -1.77 -13.34
N TYR A 55 2.85 -1.08 -13.02
CA TYR A 55 2.78 0.34 -12.68
C TYR A 55 2.13 0.54 -11.32
N ALA A 56 2.52 1.60 -10.63
CA ALA A 56 1.89 1.95 -9.38
C ALA A 56 0.60 2.73 -9.60
N ARG A 57 -0.56 2.07 -9.42
CA ARG A 57 -1.91 2.64 -9.39
C ARG A 57 -2.80 1.82 -8.48
N HIS A 58 -3.71 2.49 -7.76
CA HIS A 58 -4.69 1.81 -6.90
C HIS A 58 -5.71 1.01 -7.71
N GLU A 59 -6.20 1.62 -8.80
CA GLU A 59 -7.16 0.97 -9.68
C GLU A 59 -6.55 0.76 -11.07
N PRO A 60 -6.95 -0.29 -11.78
CA PRO A 60 -6.69 -0.41 -13.22
C PRO A 60 -7.36 0.71 -14.03
N ALA A 61 -8.41 1.34 -13.48
CA ALA A 61 -9.11 2.50 -14.03
C ALA A 61 -8.30 3.79 -13.82
N LEU A 62 -7.99 4.51 -14.90
CA LEU A 62 -6.97 5.58 -14.90
C LEU A 62 -7.56 7.00 -14.84
N ARG A 63 -8.86 7.15 -15.07
CA ARG A 63 -9.52 8.44 -15.29
C ARG A 63 -9.35 9.42 -14.12
N HIS A 64 -9.51 8.94 -12.89
CA HIS A 64 -9.58 9.79 -11.71
C HIS A 64 -8.21 10.12 -11.11
N SER A 65 -7.22 9.25 -11.33
CA SER A 65 -5.89 9.40 -10.74
C SER A 65 -4.80 9.82 -11.73
N THR A 66 -5.19 10.09 -13.00
CA THR A 66 -4.26 10.55 -14.05
C THR A 66 -4.86 11.64 -14.92
N ASN A 67 -4.02 12.25 -15.76
CA ASN A 67 -4.41 13.26 -16.75
C ASN A 67 -4.96 12.68 -18.06
N ILE A 68 -5.22 11.38 -18.16
CA ILE A 68 -5.55 10.68 -19.41
C ILE A 68 -6.73 11.31 -20.15
N SER A 69 -7.76 11.76 -19.42
CA SER A 69 -8.95 12.40 -20.00
C SER A 69 -8.67 13.76 -20.68
N ALA A 70 -7.53 14.37 -20.38
CA ALA A 70 -7.10 15.63 -20.98
C ALA A 70 -6.21 15.42 -22.21
N LEU A 71 -5.89 14.18 -22.58
CA LEU A 71 -5.00 13.82 -23.67
C LEU A 71 -5.81 13.24 -24.85
N PRO A 72 -6.06 14.03 -25.94
CA PRO A 72 -6.94 13.61 -27.04
C PRO A 72 -6.52 12.32 -27.73
N GLU A 73 -5.23 12.02 -27.77
CA GLU A 73 -4.67 10.81 -28.37
C GLU A 73 -5.11 9.52 -27.67
N PHE A 74 -5.61 9.59 -26.43
CA PHE A 74 -6.12 8.45 -25.69
C PHE A 74 -7.62 8.22 -25.89
N ALA A 75 -8.34 9.10 -26.57
CA ALA A 75 -9.78 8.93 -26.84
C ALA A 75 -10.13 7.59 -27.51
N PRO A 76 -9.33 7.03 -28.47
CA PRO A 76 -9.61 5.74 -29.07
C PRO A 76 -9.53 4.53 -28.12
N TYR A 77 -8.91 4.68 -26.94
CA TYR A 77 -8.73 3.63 -25.93
C TYR A 77 -9.76 3.70 -24.80
N GLN A 78 -10.73 4.63 -24.88
CA GLN A 78 -11.79 4.77 -23.90
C GLN A 78 -12.87 3.71 -24.14
N HIS A 79 -13.28 3.02 -23.07
CA HIS A 79 -14.38 2.06 -23.06
C HIS A 79 -15.34 2.40 -21.91
N ASP A 80 -16.61 2.62 -22.23
CA ASP A 80 -17.66 2.96 -21.25
C ASP A 80 -17.29 4.16 -20.34
N GLY A 81 -16.62 5.16 -20.91
CA GLY A 81 -16.21 6.37 -20.20
C GLY A 81 -14.94 6.23 -19.35
N GLU A 82 -14.25 5.07 -19.38
CA GLU A 82 -13.06 4.80 -18.62
C GLU A 82 -11.88 4.38 -19.51
N TRP A 83 -10.67 4.47 -18.98
CA TRP A 83 -9.43 3.97 -19.57
C TRP A 83 -8.79 2.96 -18.62
N TRP A 84 -8.56 1.75 -19.12
CA TRP A 84 -8.04 0.64 -18.35
C TRP A 84 -6.52 0.46 -18.59
N SER A 85 -5.76 0.27 -17.54
CA SER A 85 -4.31 0.06 -17.64
C SER A 85 -3.96 -1.10 -18.56
N VAL A 86 -4.74 -2.17 -18.51
CA VAL A 86 -4.58 -3.39 -19.34
C VAL A 86 -4.96 -3.19 -20.81
N SER A 87 -5.54 -2.05 -21.17
CA SER A 87 -5.82 -1.67 -22.57
C SER A 87 -4.72 -0.80 -23.18
N LEU A 88 -3.74 -0.39 -22.39
CA LEU A 88 -2.66 0.51 -22.79
C LEU A 88 -1.30 -0.18 -22.62
N ARG A 89 -0.42 -0.01 -23.61
CA ARG A 89 0.96 -0.49 -23.53
C ARG A 89 1.77 0.40 -22.59
N ALA A 90 2.89 -0.13 -22.10
CA ALA A 90 3.78 0.59 -21.17
C ALA A 90 4.20 1.97 -21.69
N GLU A 91 4.58 2.07 -22.97
CA GLU A 91 4.97 3.35 -23.59
C GLU A 91 3.86 4.41 -23.60
N GLN A 92 2.60 3.98 -23.55
CA GLN A 92 1.45 4.87 -23.44
C GLN A 92 1.24 5.32 -21.98
N LEU A 93 1.36 4.39 -21.03
CA LEU A 93 1.27 4.70 -19.59
C LEU A 93 2.38 5.65 -19.12
N ASP A 94 3.59 5.57 -19.68
CA ASP A 94 4.72 6.47 -19.38
C ASP A 94 4.42 7.94 -19.71
N ARG A 95 3.46 8.21 -20.60
CA ARG A 95 3.05 9.57 -21.00
C ARG A 95 2.11 10.20 -19.99
N LEU A 96 1.50 9.41 -19.13
CA LEU A 96 0.53 9.89 -18.15
C LEU A 96 1.21 10.61 -16.98
N ARG A 97 0.42 11.50 -16.37
CA ARG A 97 0.80 12.21 -15.16
C ARG A 97 -0.23 11.95 -14.08
N ALA A 98 0.26 11.78 -12.86
CA ALA A 98 -0.58 11.55 -11.69
C ALA A 98 -1.39 12.79 -11.33
N ARG A 99 -2.61 12.57 -10.85
CA ARG A 99 -3.51 13.58 -10.28
C ARG A 99 -4.03 13.12 -8.94
N GLN A 100 -4.33 14.08 -8.08
CA GLN A 100 -4.97 13.80 -6.79
C GLN A 100 -6.42 13.32 -7.01
N PRO A 101 -6.76 12.05 -6.63
CA PRO A 101 -8.10 11.51 -6.88
C PRO A 101 -9.12 11.96 -5.82
N TYR A 102 -8.66 12.39 -4.64
CA TYR A 102 -9.54 12.68 -3.51
C TYR A 102 -10.05 14.13 -3.54
N PRO A 103 -11.38 14.34 -3.45
CA PRO A 103 -11.94 15.68 -3.31
C PRO A 103 -11.45 16.37 -2.03
N GLY A 104 -11.16 17.66 -2.13
CA GLY A 104 -10.73 18.46 -0.98
C GLY A 104 -9.22 18.45 -0.68
N ARG A 105 -8.46 17.54 -1.28
CA ARG A 105 -6.99 17.56 -1.19
C ARG A 105 -6.36 18.55 -2.18
N ASP A 106 -5.13 18.99 -1.87
CA ASP A 106 -4.38 19.92 -2.71
C ASP A 106 -4.10 19.31 -4.10
N ARG A 107 -4.43 20.07 -5.13
CA ARG A 107 -4.22 19.71 -6.54
C ARG A 107 -3.07 20.46 -7.20
N ALA A 108 -2.30 21.23 -6.44
CA ALA A 108 -1.18 22.01 -6.96
C ALA A 108 -0.13 21.14 -7.67
N PHE A 109 -0.06 19.86 -7.32
CA PHE A 109 0.88 18.91 -7.89
C PHE A 109 0.29 18.01 -9.01
N ASP A 110 -0.97 18.25 -9.41
CA ASP A 110 -1.57 17.54 -10.53
C ASP A 110 -0.72 17.74 -11.80
N ASP A 111 -0.57 16.69 -12.61
CA ASP A 111 0.17 16.66 -13.87
C ASP A 111 1.70 16.89 -13.76
N GLN A 112 2.26 17.04 -12.57
CA GLN A 112 3.69 17.30 -12.39
C GLN A 112 4.53 16.02 -12.31
N HIS A 113 3.95 14.90 -11.87
CA HIS A 113 4.68 13.66 -11.63
C HIS A 113 4.23 12.54 -12.57
N PRO A 114 5.18 11.76 -13.14
CA PRO A 114 4.82 10.60 -13.95
C PRO A 114 4.17 9.50 -13.08
N VAL A 115 3.41 8.62 -13.74
CA VAL A 115 2.97 7.34 -13.16
C VAL A 115 4.18 6.39 -13.18
N PRO A 116 4.71 5.94 -12.04
CA PRO A 116 5.96 5.19 -12.02
C PRO A 116 5.72 3.71 -12.37
N ARG A 117 6.65 3.12 -13.11
CA ARG A 117 6.79 1.69 -13.24
C ARG A 117 7.29 1.10 -11.91
N TRP A 118 6.92 -0.14 -11.61
CA TRP A 118 7.42 -0.86 -10.43
C TRP A 118 8.95 -0.91 -10.40
N GLN A 119 9.61 -1.14 -11.53
CA GLN A 119 11.08 -1.12 -11.60
C GLN A 119 11.66 0.24 -11.16
N ALA A 120 11.06 1.34 -11.58
CA ALA A 120 11.51 2.67 -11.17
C ALA A 120 11.34 2.92 -9.66
N ILE A 121 10.32 2.31 -9.04
CA ILE A 121 10.14 2.35 -7.59
C ILE A 121 11.24 1.56 -6.88
N MET A 122 11.59 0.37 -7.37
CA MET A 122 12.69 -0.43 -6.80
C MET A 122 14.04 0.28 -6.93
N ASP A 123 14.32 0.88 -8.10
CA ASP A 123 15.55 1.66 -8.34
C ASP A 123 15.63 2.88 -7.41
N TRP A 124 14.50 3.59 -7.25
CA TRP A 124 14.38 4.70 -6.31
C TRP A 124 14.62 4.23 -4.87
N ALA A 125 14.02 3.10 -4.45
CA ALA A 125 14.16 2.56 -3.10
C ALA A 125 15.62 2.16 -2.82
N ALA A 126 16.31 1.57 -3.79
CA ALA A 126 17.74 1.23 -3.70
C ALA A 126 18.61 2.49 -3.52
N HIS A 127 18.36 3.52 -4.32
CA HIS A 127 19.06 4.80 -4.19
C HIS A 127 18.79 5.46 -2.82
N ALA A 128 17.53 5.50 -2.40
CA ALA A 128 17.13 6.06 -1.10
C ALA A 128 17.76 5.28 0.06
N ALA A 129 17.82 3.94 -0.01
CA ALA A 129 18.47 3.10 0.99
C ALA A 129 19.98 3.39 1.08
N ALA A 130 20.67 3.47 -0.06
CA ALA A 130 22.10 3.79 -0.11
C ALA A 130 22.38 5.19 0.48
N THR A 131 21.57 6.20 0.13
CA THR A 131 21.72 7.57 0.64
C THR A 131 21.48 7.66 2.15
N ARG A 132 20.52 6.88 2.69
CA ARG A 132 20.16 6.89 4.11
C ARG A 132 21.04 5.98 4.97
N GLY A 133 21.82 5.09 4.36
CA GLY A 133 22.59 4.05 5.05
C GLY A 133 21.73 3.05 5.82
N ARG A 134 20.46 2.87 5.43
CA ARG A 134 19.52 1.93 6.06
C ARG A 134 18.50 1.41 5.04
N PRO A 135 17.97 0.19 5.25
CA PRO A 135 17.01 -0.41 4.33
C PRO A 135 15.76 0.44 4.09
N VAL A 136 15.21 0.33 2.89
CA VAL A 136 13.85 0.78 2.54
C VAL A 136 12.98 -0.46 2.37
N THR A 137 11.84 -0.50 3.06
CA THR A 137 10.85 -1.55 2.92
C THR A 137 9.73 -1.06 2.01
N LEU A 138 9.46 -1.83 0.95
CA LEU A 138 8.33 -1.67 0.06
C LEU A 138 7.28 -2.73 0.41
N TYR A 139 6.01 -2.35 0.42
CA TYR A 139 4.90 -3.23 0.75
C TYR A 139 3.83 -3.23 -0.36
N PRO A 140 4.19 -3.69 -1.59
CA PRO A 140 3.27 -3.64 -2.73
C PRO A 140 2.02 -4.49 -2.53
N GLU A 141 0.87 -3.94 -2.96
CA GLU A 141 -0.34 -4.71 -3.20
C GLU A 141 -0.41 -5.13 -4.68
N ILE A 142 -0.72 -6.39 -4.93
CA ILE A 142 -1.08 -6.86 -6.28
C ILE A 142 -2.58 -6.72 -6.43
N LYS A 143 -3.01 -5.78 -7.26
CA LYS A 143 -4.43 -5.43 -7.45
C LYS A 143 -5.12 -6.39 -8.39
N HIS A 144 -6.30 -6.89 -7.99
CA HIS A 144 -7.25 -7.68 -8.80
C HIS A 144 -6.59 -8.79 -9.66
N PRO A 145 -5.67 -9.61 -9.12
CA PRO A 145 -4.88 -10.51 -9.96
C PRO A 145 -5.71 -11.54 -10.71
N SER A 146 -6.78 -12.10 -10.12
CA SER A 146 -7.62 -13.09 -10.81
C SER A 146 -8.45 -12.46 -11.92
N GLU A 147 -8.99 -11.27 -11.71
CA GLU A 147 -9.74 -10.53 -12.73
C GLU A 147 -8.83 -10.16 -13.91
N LEU A 148 -7.65 -9.63 -13.63
CA LEU A 148 -6.68 -9.23 -14.65
C LEU A 148 -6.12 -10.44 -15.41
N ALA A 149 -5.91 -11.57 -14.75
CA ALA A 149 -5.54 -12.82 -15.39
C ALA A 149 -6.63 -13.32 -16.35
N ALA A 150 -7.90 -13.22 -15.95
CA ALA A 150 -9.03 -13.57 -16.82
C ALA A 150 -9.11 -12.66 -18.07
N GLN A 151 -8.61 -11.43 -17.99
CA GLN A 151 -8.45 -10.51 -19.12
C GLN A 151 -7.17 -10.77 -19.94
N GLY A 152 -6.39 -11.80 -19.60
CA GLY A 152 -5.18 -12.21 -20.33
C GLY A 152 -3.88 -11.54 -19.83
N VAL A 153 -3.91 -10.77 -18.75
CA VAL A 153 -2.73 -10.07 -18.21
C VAL A 153 -2.54 -10.41 -16.73
N ASP A 154 -2.00 -11.63 -16.43
CA ASP A 154 -1.71 -12.05 -15.05
C ASP A 154 -0.52 -11.25 -14.47
N PRO A 155 -0.72 -10.43 -13.41
CA PRO A 155 0.34 -9.65 -12.79
C PRO A 155 1.29 -10.51 -11.94
N VAL A 156 0.85 -11.67 -11.43
CA VAL A 156 1.60 -12.48 -10.46
C VAL A 156 2.93 -12.99 -11.01
N PRO A 157 3.02 -13.63 -12.18
CA PRO A 157 4.32 -14.05 -12.73
C PRO A 157 5.26 -12.88 -13.00
N ARG A 158 4.72 -11.71 -13.35
CA ARG A 158 5.51 -10.48 -13.59
C ARG A 158 6.08 -9.95 -12.27
N PHE A 159 5.29 -9.96 -11.22
CA PHE A 159 5.75 -9.57 -9.89
C PHE A 159 6.84 -10.54 -9.39
N ILE A 160 6.61 -11.85 -9.44
CA ILE A 160 7.59 -12.87 -9.04
C ILE A 160 8.93 -12.66 -9.78
N ALA A 161 8.90 -12.47 -11.10
CA ALA A 161 10.10 -12.23 -11.88
C ALA A 161 10.83 -10.94 -11.45
N SER A 162 10.10 -9.89 -11.11
CA SER A 162 10.67 -8.59 -10.74
C SER A 162 11.38 -8.60 -9.38
N VAL A 163 11.01 -9.51 -8.48
CA VAL A 163 11.60 -9.62 -7.15
C VAL A 163 12.62 -10.76 -7.01
N ALA A 164 12.92 -11.47 -8.10
CA ALA A 164 13.88 -12.58 -8.12
C ALA A 164 15.31 -12.14 -7.71
N ALA A 165 15.65 -10.88 -7.92
CA ALA A 165 16.93 -10.28 -7.51
C ALA A 165 16.67 -8.88 -6.94
N LEU A 166 16.39 -8.82 -5.64
CA LEU A 166 16.18 -7.53 -4.96
C LEU A 166 17.51 -6.79 -4.81
N PRO A 167 17.51 -5.45 -5.01
CA PRO A 167 18.67 -4.62 -4.70
C PRO A 167 19.06 -4.74 -3.23
N GLU A 168 20.35 -4.62 -2.93
CA GLU A 168 20.84 -4.58 -1.55
C GLU A 168 20.11 -3.47 -0.76
N TYR A 169 19.72 -3.79 0.46
CA TYR A 169 18.97 -2.90 1.36
C TYR A 169 17.54 -2.54 0.91
N VAL A 170 17.00 -3.16 -0.16
CA VAL A 170 15.55 -3.11 -0.44
C VAL A 170 14.90 -4.36 0.12
N ARG A 171 13.87 -4.16 0.94
CA ARG A 171 13.03 -5.24 1.47
C ARG A 171 11.65 -5.15 0.84
N VAL A 172 11.08 -6.30 0.52
CA VAL A 172 9.73 -6.37 -0.05
C VAL A 172 8.88 -7.28 0.83
N TRP A 173 7.74 -6.77 1.28
CA TRP A 173 6.60 -7.54 1.76
C TRP A 173 5.54 -7.46 0.66
N VAL A 174 4.63 -8.41 0.57
CA VAL A 174 3.60 -8.35 -0.47
C VAL A 174 2.23 -8.55 0.14
N GLN A 175 1.24 -7.82 -0.38
CA GLN A 175 -0.14 -7.92 0.08
C GLN A 175 -1.11 -8.12 -1.09
N CYS A 176 -2.24 -8.76 -0.80
CA CYS A 176 -3.32 -8.97 -1.76
C CYS A 176 -4.62 -9.31 -1.00
N PHE A 177 -5.77 -8.98 -1.56
CA PHE A 177 -7.08 -9.45 -1.10
C PHE A 177 -7.36 -10.90 -1.49
N GLU A 178 -6.64 -11.43 -2.48
CA GLU A 178 -6.86 -12.77 -3.02
C GLU A 178 -5.79 -13.74 -2.50
N ALA A 179 -6.21 -14.72 -1.70
CA ALA A 179 -5.29 -15.64 -1.03
C ALA A 179 -4.53 -16.55 -2.00
N GLU A 180 -5.17 -17.05 -3.09
CA GLU A 180 -4.51 -17.97 -4.04
C GLU A 180 -3.38 -17.28 -4.82
N PRO A 181 -3.56 -16.13 -5.47
CA PRO A 181 -2.47 -15.39 -6.11
C PRO A 181 -1.34 -15.03 -5.15
N LEU A 182 -1.68 -14.62 -3.93
CA LEU A 182 -0.70 -14.32 -2.89
C LEU A 182 0.11 -15.56 -2.46
N TYR A 183 -0.54 -16.71 -2.35
CA TYR A 183 0.13 -17.98 -2.03
C TYR A 183 1.10 -18.41 -3.14
N ARG A 184 0.77 -18.19 -4.42
CA ARG A 184 1.69 -18.40 -5.55
C ARG A 184 2.95 -17.56 -5.40
N VAL A 185 2.81 -16.29 -5.00
CA VAL A 185 3.97 -15.42 -4.73
C VAL A 185 4.78 -15.98 -3.56
N HIS A 186 4.13 -16.34 -2.45
CA HIS A 186 4.80 -16.93 -1.29
C HIS A 186 5.62 -18.15 -1.66
N GLN A 187 5.02 -19.11 -2.38
CA GLN A 187 5.71 -20.33 -2.79
C GLN A 187 6.92 -20.10 -3.70
N ALA A 188 6.81 -19.13 -4.61
CA ALA A 188 7.86 -18.84 -5.57
C ALA A 188 9.03 -18.01 -5.01
N THR A 189 8.77 -17.17 -4.00
CA THR A 189 9.73 -16.15 -3.56
C THR A 189 10.13 -16.25 -2.09
N GLY A 190 9.31 -16.86 -1.25
CA GLY A 190 9.49 -16.86 0.20
C GLY A 190 9.32 -15.48 0.86
N LEU A 191 8.83 -14.47 0.15
CA LEU A 191 8.60 -13.14 0.69
C LEU A 191 7.56 -13.15 1.82
N PRO A 192 7.69 -12.26 2.82
CA PRO A 192 6.64 -12.01 3.79
C PRO A 192 5.34 -11.57 3.10
N CYS A 193 4.24 -12.26 3.39
CA CYS A 193 2.94 -12.06 2.77
C CYS A 193 1.89 -11.61 3.78
N ALA A 194 1.02 -10.69 3.35
CA ALA A 194 -0.15 -10.24 4.10
C ALA A 194 -1.44 -10.46 3.29
N LEU A 195 -2.38 -11.17 3.85
CA LEU A 195 -3.74 -11.23 3.31
C LEU A 195 -4.51 -9.99 3.75
N LEU A 196 -5.12 -9.29 2.79
CA LEU A 196 -5.97 -8.13 3.07
C LEU A 196 -7.40 -8.59 3.38
N LEU A 197 -8.00 -7.97 4.40
CA LEU A 197 -9.36 -8.27 4.87
C LEU A 197 -10.17 -6.99 5.01
N ASP A 198 -11.32 -6.93 4.34
CA ASP A 198 -12.27 -5.84 4.52
C ASP A 198 -13.14 -6.05 5.78
N ALA A 199 -13.93 -5.04 6.13
CA ALA A 199 -14.71 -5.00 7.36
C ALA A 199 -15.69 -6.16 7.53
N ASP A 200 -16.20 -6.70 6.42
CA ASP A 200 -17.20 -7.77 6.42
C ASP A 200 -16.58 -9.17 6.20
N ASP A 201 -15.24 -9.27 6.07
CA ASP A 201 -14.57 -10.55 5.87
C ASP A 201 -14.50 -11.39 7.16
N ASP A 202 -14.59 -12.71 7.00
CA ASP A 202 -14.41 -13.67 8.11
C ASP A 202 -12.92 -13.88 8.42
N TRP A 203 -12.39 -12.99 9.25
CA TRP A 203 -11.00 -13.04 9.67
C TRP A 203 -10.64 -14.35 10.43
N ARG A 204 -11.62 -14.99 11.10
CA ARG A 204 -11.37 -16.26 11.81
C ARG A 204 -11.08 -17.38 10.81
N SER A 205 -11.89 -17.47 9.76
CA SER A 205 -11.66 -18.40 8.65
C SER A 205 -10.33 -18.10 7.94
N ALA A 206 -10.01 -16.82 7.71
CA ALA A 206 -8.75 -16.42 7.09
C ALA A 206 -7.53 -16.88 7.91
N ILE A 207 -7.50 -16.65 9.23
CA ILE A 207 -6.43 -17.11 10.11
C ILE A 207 -6.35 -18.64 10.14
N ALA A 208 -7.49 -19.34 10.28
CA ALA A 208 -7.50 -20.79 10.35
C ALA A 208 -6.99 -21.46 9.07
N THR A 209 -7.30 -20.87 7.91
CA THR A 209 -6.96 -21.44 6.58
C THR A 209 -5.56 -21.06 6.12
N HIS A 210 -5.12 -19.83 6.40
CA HIS A 210 -3.92 -19.24 5.78
C HIS A 210 -2.84 -18.84 6.78
N GLY A 211 -3.13 -18.84 8.10
CA GLY A 211 -2.19 -18.37 9.13
C GLY A 211 -0.86 -19.12 9.19
N ASN A 212 -0.80 -20.35 8.68
CA ASN A 212 0.42 -21.16 8.69
C ASN A 212 1.51 -20.72 7.70
N TRP A 213 1.17 -19.88 6.72
CA TRP A 213 2.13 -19.36 5.72
C TRP A 213 2.17 -17.83 5.63
N LEU A 214 1.14 -17.16 6.12
CA LEU A 214 1.14 -15.70 6.24
C LEU A 214 2.11 -15.23 7.31
N THR A 215 2.59 -14.02 7.18
CA THR A 215 3.37 -13.33 8.23
C THR A 215 2.59 -12.15 8.82
N ARG A 216 1.58 -11.67 8.10
CA ARG A 216 0.81 -10.48 8.43
C ARG A 216 -0.64 -10.61 7.95
N LEU A 217 -1.51 -9.82 8.56
CA LEU A 217 -2.85 -9.51 8.05
C LEU A 217 -2.92 -7.99 7.83
N GLY A 218 -3.38 -7.57 6.66
CA GLY A 218 -3.71 -6.17 6.40
C GLY A 218 -5.22 -5.98 6.54
N VAL A 219 -5.69 -5.28 7.57
CA VAL A 219 -7.10 -5.31 7.94
C VAL A 219 -7.77 -3.96 7.87
N ASN A 220 -9.04 -3.93 7.45
CA ASN A 220 -9.86 -2.74 7.65
C ASN A 220 -9.87 -2.39 9.16
N LYS A 221 -9.59 -1.13 9.49
CA LYS A 221 -9.47 -0.64 10.88
C LYS A 221 -10.68 -0.95 11.77
N ARG A 222 -11.87 -1.17 11.18
CA ARG A 222 -13.08 -1.58 11.91
C ARG A 222 -12.95 -2.97 12.55
N LEU A 223 -12.07 -3.83 12.04
CA LEU A 223 -11.85 -5.16 12.57
C LEU A 223 -10.98 -5.16 13.85
N LEU A 224 -10.30 -4.08 14.19
CA LEU A 224 -9.44 -4.02 15.38
C LEU A 224 -10.20 -4.29 16.68
N GLU A 225 -11.47 -3.89 16.76
CA GLU A 225 -12.31 -4.09 17.97
C GLU A 225 -12.88 -5.51 18.10
N SER A 226 -12.67 -6.39 17.13
CA SER A 226 -13.31 -7.71 17.03
C SER A 226 -12.61 -8.85 17.80
N GLY A 227 -11.46 -8.58 18.43
CA GLY A 227 -10.57 -9.58 19.01
C GLY A 227 -9.61 -10.22 17.99
N LEU A 228 -9.58 -9.70 16.76
CA LEU A 228 -8.71 -10.15 15.67
C LEU A 228 -7.24 -10.06 16.06
N VAL A 229 -6.81 -8.92 16.63
CA VAL A 229 -5.40 -8.70 16.99
C VAL A 229 -4.88 -9.79 17.92
N ALA A 230 -5.62 -10.08 19.00
CA ALA A 230 -5.23 -11.13 19.95
C ALA A 230 -5.16 -12.52 19.29
N ALA A 231 -6.12 -12.83 18.42
CA ALA A 231 -6.13 -14.10 17.70
C ALA A 231 -4.98 -14.22 16.68
N ALA A 232 -4.68 -13.15 15.95
CA ALA A 232 -3.55 -13.08 15.00
C ALA A 232 -2.22 -13.22 15.73
N HIS A 233 -2.01 -12.46 16.81
CA HIS A 233 -0.79 -12.52 17.62
C HIS A 233 -0.57 -13.91 18.23
N ALA A 234 -1.63 -14.62 18.67
CA ALA A 234 -1.53 -15.99 19.15
C ALA A 234 -1.01 -16.98 18.08
N GLN A 235 -1.13 -16.64 16.79
CA GLN A 235 -0.60 -17.40 15.66
C GLN A 235 0.72 -16.82 15.12
N GLY A 236 1.28 -15.81 15.78
CA GLY A 236 2.51 -15.13 15.32
C GLY A 236 2.32 -14.21 14.12
N LEU A 237 1.09 -13.84 13.78
CA LEU A 237 0.76 -12.94 12.68
C LEU A 237 0.73 -11.49 13.16
N ARG A 238 1.38 -10.58 12.45
CA ARG A 238 1.25 -9.14 12.65
C ARG A 238 -0.05 -8.62 12.05
N VAL A 239 -0.55 -7.52 12.59
CA VAL A 239 -1.79 -6.86 12.13
C VAL A 239 -1.49 -5.43 11.70
N ASP A 240 -1.65 -5.15 10.41
CA ASP A 240 -1.50 -3.82 9.82
C ASP A 240 -2.88 -3.27 9.45
N ALA A 241 -3.28 -2.16 10.08
CA ALA A 241 -4.63 -1.61 9.90
C ALA A 241 -4.68 -0.49 8.85
N TRP A 242 -5.67 -0.51 7.98
CA TRP A 242 -5.90 0.49 6.92
C TRP A 242 -7.31 1.07 6.99
N THR A 243 -7.55 2.30 6.56
CA THR A 243 -6.64 3.38 6.24
C THR A 243 -6.93 4.55 7.16
N PHE A 244 -5.90 5.17 7.70
CA PHE A 244 -5.99 6.37 8.54
C PHE A 244 -5.76 7.60 7.69
N ARG A 245 -6.71 8.55 7.76
CA ARG A 245 -6.75 9.76 6.92
C ARG A 245 -7.10 10.95 7.76
N ASP A 246 -6.32 12.03 7.72
CA ASP A 246 -6.59 13.27 8.47
C ASP A 246 -7.90 13.94 8.01
N ASP A 247 -8.26 13.72 6.75
CA ASP A 247 -9.44 14.30 6.08
C ASP A 247 -10.67 13.36 6.06
N ALA A 248 -10.57 12.13 6.63
CA ALA A 248 -11.69 11.17 6.67
C ALA A 248 -11.58 10.25 7.89
N LEU A 249 -12.09 10.72 9.02
CA LEU A 249 -12.02 10.00 10.29
C LEU A 249 -12.97 8.79 10.36
N GLY A 250 -12.58 7.80 11.13
CA GLY A 250 -13.44 6.68 11.48
C GLY A 250 -14.61 7.11 12.36
N ALA A 251 -15.67 6.31 12.36
CA ALA A 251 -16.86 6.58 13.17
C ALA A 251 -16.49 6.71 14.67
N GLY A 252 -17.02 7.74 15.32
CA GLY A 252 -16.79 7.99 16.74
C GLY A 252 -15.56 8.84 17.08
N PHE A 253 -14.71 9.17 16.09
CA PHE A 253 -13.55 10.03 16.28
C PHE A 253 -13.79 11.45 15.76
N THR A 254 -13.27 12.44 16.49
CA THR A 254 -13.27 13.86 16.10
C THR A 254 -11.87 14.39 15.81
N ARG A 255 -10.85 13.60 16.12
CA ARG A 255 -9.43 13.89 15.89
C ARG A 255 -8.73 12.66 15.37
N ILE A 256 -7.86 12.83 14.40
CA ILE A 256 -7.07 11.73 13.83
C ILE A 256 -6.09 11.14 14.86
N ASP A 257 -5.53 11.97 15.74
CA ASP A 257 -4.61 11.51 16.78
C ASP A 257 -5.26 10.47 17.70
N ASP A 258 -6.53 10.73 18.08
CA ASP A 258 -7.29 9.83 18.96
C ASP A 258 -7.56 8.49 18.28
N GLU A 259 -7.88 8.51 16.97
CA GLU A 259 -8.10 7.31 16.17
C GLU A 259 -6.81 6.48 16.01
N LEU A 260 -5.71 7.12 15.64
CA LEU A 260 -4.39 6.48 15.51
C LEU A 260 -3.94 5.85 16.84
N GLN A 261 -4.03 6.63 17.94
CA GLN A 261 -3.64 6.12 19.26
C GLN A 261 -4.55 5.00 19.76
N ALA A 262 -5.84 5.01 19.43
CA ALA A 262 -6.75 3.91 19.75
C ALA A 262 -6.30 2.62 19.04
N ALA A 263 -6.00 2.66 17.75
CA ALA A 263 -5.49 1.52 17.01
C ALA A 263 -4.15 0.99 17.57
N MET A 264 -3.24 1.89 17.94
CA MET A 264 -1.97 1.51 18.59
C MET A 264 -2.20 0.82 19.96
N ARG A 265 -3.15 1.33 20.77
CA ARG A 265 -3.52 0.69 22.05
C ARG A 265 -4.18 -0.66 21.88
N GLN A 266 -4.94 -0.85 20.79
CA GLN A 266 -5.54 -2.14 20.42
C GLN A 266 -4.51 -3.18 19.94
N GLY A 267 -3.26 -2.76 19.70
CA GLY A 267 -2.16 -3.65 19.37
C GLY A 267 -1.91 -3.80 17.86
N ALA A 268 -2.39 -2.88 17.03
CA ALA A 268 -2.00 -2.85 15.62
C ALA A 268 -0.46 -2.76 15.50
N ASP A 269 0.15 -3.62 14.67
CA ASP A 269 1.59 -3.65 14.42
C ASP A 269 2.02 -2.62 13.37
N GLY A 270 1.09 -2.22 12.51
CA GLY A 270 1.29 -1.20 11.49
C GLY A 270 0.02 -0.42 11.20
N LEU A 271 0.18 0.83 10.77
CA LEU A 271 -0.92 1.72 10.41
C LEU A 271 -0.66 2.34 9.04
N PHE A 272 -1.56 2.09 8.08
CA PHE A 272 -1.52 2.70 6.76
C PHE A 272 -2.07 4.14 6.84
N CYS A 273 -1.19 5.11 6.61
CA CYS A 273 -1.50 6.53 6.76
C CYS A 273 -1.32 7.28 5.43
N ASP A 274 -2.37 8.01 5.00
CA ASP A 274 -2.27 8.95 3.87
C ASP A 274 -1.39 10.17 4.21
N PHE A 275 -1.32 10.50 5.51
CA PHE A 275 -0.51 11.58 6.08
C PHE A 275 0.52 11.00 7.07
N PRO A 276 1.65 10.44 6.58
CA PRO A 276 2.60 9.73 7.44
C PRO A 276 3.15 10.57 8.59
N ALA A 277 3.34 11.89 8.40
CA ALA A 277 3.81 12.80 9.44
C ALA A 277 2.88 12.79 10.66
N THR A 278 1.56 12.78 10.44
CA THR A 278 0.55 12.71 11.52
C THR A 278 0.65 11.37 12.27
N GLY A 279 0.79 10.26 11.53
CA GLY A 279 0.97 8.93 12.15
C GLY A 279 2.22 8.87 13.04
N VAL A 280 3.34 9.41 12.56
CA VAL A 280 4.62 9.46 13.31
C VAL A 280 4.47 10.35 14.55
N ALA A 281 3.83 11.51 14.43
CA ALA A 281 3.58 12.42 15.56
C ALA A 281 2.67 11.78 16.62
N ALA A 282 1.58 11.12 16.21
CA ALA A 282 0.67 10.45 17.13
C ALA A 282 1.36 9.31 17.89
N ARG A 283 2.24 8.51 17.21
CA ARG A 283 3.06 7.48 17.84
C ARG A 283 4.02 8.06 18.87
N ALA A 284 4.72 9.14 18.53
CA ALA A 284 5.65 9.82 19.46
C ALA A 284 4.93 10.35 20.69
N ALA A 285 3.80 11.05 20.51
CA ALA A 285 3.00 11.60 21.61
C ALA A 285 2.47 10.50 22.55
N LEU A 286 2.05 9.34 22.00
CA LEU A 286 1.61 8.21 22.82
C LEU A 286 2.77 7.61 23.64
N ALA A 287 3.99 7.56 23.10
CA ALA A 287 5.17 7.08 23.79
C ALA A 287 5.56 7.99 24.97
N GLU A 288 5.48 9.32 24.78
CA GLU A 288 5.80 10.33 25.80
C GLU A 288 4.75 10.37 26.92
N GLY A 289 3.46 10.27 26.57
CA GLY A 289 2.36 10.31 27.55
C GLY A 289 2.28 9.09 28.47
N ALA A 290 3.08 8.05 28.21
CA ALA A 290 3.15 6.81 28.98
C ALA A 290 4.45 6.71 29.81
N ALA A 291 5.31 7.74 29.78
CA ALA A 291 6.52 7.86 30.60
C ALA A 291 6.22 8.59 31.90
#